data_5ec9ba7c69f1473a97d82f3b0f26a74f
#
_entry.id   5ec9ba7c69f1473a97d82f3b0f26a74f
#
_cell.length_a   1.000
_cell.length_b   1.000
_cell.length_c   1.000
_cell.angle_alpha   90.00
_cell.angle_beta   90.00
_cell.angle_gamma   90.00
#
_symmetry.space_group_name_H-M   'P 1'
#
loop_
_entity.id
_entity.type
_entity.pdbx_description
1 polymer ?
#
loop_
_entity_poly.entity_id
_entity_poly.type
_entity_poly.pdbx_seq_one_letter_code
_entity_poly.pdbx_strand_id
1 'polypeptide(L)'
;VKKDDIKEIILHYEDKYIPLGWKDTRKTISMKKVATSQFHDYYEAQLQMHLICLRYYFEFTDMQGEKVYYGNYEFSRECITNRDRMFDCPQNLREEEMFEVPEWAANKVVYQIFPSRFAASQPIDKELWYKAPITSKDNLHGDLRGIMDHLDHIQKLGIDVMYLTPIFKSDSSHKYD
;
A
#
# COMPACT_ATOMS: atom_id res chain seq x y z
N VAL A 1 -5.24 -15.82 -12.26
CA VAL A 1 -4.32 -16.66 -13.06
C VAL A 1 -4.71 -16.62 -14.52
N LYS A 2 -3.84 -17.07 -15.44
CA LYS A 2 -4.17 -17.21 -16.84
C LYS A 2 -5.31 -18.23 -17.00
N LYS A 3 -6.20 -17.97 -17.93
CA LYS A 3 -7.37 -18.82 -18.19
C LYS A 3 -6.95 -20.24 -18.57
N ASP A 4 -7.61 -21.22 -17.96
CA ASP A 4 -7.44 -22.66 -18.23
C ASP A 4 -6.00 -23.21 -18.01
N ASP A 5 -5.17 -22.51 -17.24
CA ASP A 5 -3.76 -22.85 -17.00
C ASP A 5 -3.56 -23.61 -15.68
N ILE A 6 -4.44 -23.40 -14.72
CA ILE A 6 -4.31 -23.93 -13.36
C ILE A 6 -5.41 -24.95 -13.07
N LYS A 7 -5.00 -26.11 -12.58
CA LYS A 7 -5.88 -27.19 -12.15
C LYS A 7 -6.40 -26.95 -10.73
N GLU A 8 -5.54 -26.51 -9.82
CA GLU A 8 -5.85 -26.31 -8.41
C GLU A 8 -5.01 -25.18 -7.81
N ILE A 9 -5.61 -24.41 -6.89
CA ILE A 9 -4.90 -23.46 -6.04
C ILE A 9 -5.21 -23.78 -4.59
N ILE A 10 -4.16 -23.95 -3.79
CA ILE A 10 -4.26 -24.16 -2.35
C ILE A 10 -3.68 -22.94 -1.64
N LEU A 11 -4.46 -22.34 -0.74
CA LEU A 11 -3.99 -21.32 0.18
C LEU A 11 -3.46 -22.02 1.44
N HIS A 12 -2.18 -21.82 1.72
CA HIS A 12 -1.54 -22.21 2.98
C HIS A 12 -1.51 -21.03 3.91
N TYR A 13 -1.91 -21.19 5.17
CA TYR A 13 -1.95 -20.11 6.13
C TYR A 13 -1.65 -20.56 7.55
N GLU A 14 -1.12 -19.66 8.36
CA GLU A 14 -0.76 -19.90 9.76
C GLU A 14 -0.84 -18.62 10.57
N ASP A 15 -0.90 -18.73 11.90
CA ASP A 15 -0.77 -17.58 12.80
C ASP A 15 0.69 -17.13 12.87
N LYS A 16 0.92 -15.84 12.64
CA LYS A 16 2.26 -15.22 12.67
C LYS A 16 2.93 -15.36 14.03
N TYR A 17 2.17 -15.31 15.10
CA TYR A 17 2.70 -15.27 16.48
C TYR A 17 2.88 -16.63 17.13
N ILE A 18 2.43 -17.71 16.52
CA ILE A 18 2.71 -19.04 17.04
C ILE A 18 4.15 -19.42 16.75
N PRO A 19 4.97 -19.75 17.78
CA PRO A 19 6.36 -20.12 17.59
C PRO A 19 6.52 -21.35 16.70
N LEU A 20 7.58 -21.38 15.89
CA LEU A 20 7.98 -22.57 15.14
C LEU A 20 8.24 -23.73 16.11
N GLY A 21 7.66 -24.88 15.83
CA GLY A 21 7.81 -26.07 16.67
C GLY A 21 6.69 -26.31 17.71
N TRP A 22 5.80 -25.32 17.88
CA TRP A 22 4.54 -25.56 18.59
C TRP A 22 3.53 -26.08 17.59
N LYS A 23 3.09 -27.33 17.73
CA LYS A 23 2.10 -28.03 16.91
C LYS A 23 1.95 -27.46 15.50
N ASP A 24 1.96 -28.26 14.50
CA ASP A 24 1.75 -27.80 13.12
C ASP A 24 0.43 -27.01 13.03
N THR A 25 0.56 -25.69 13.06
CA THR A 25 -0.56 -24.75 13.01
C THR A 25 -0.86 -24.31 11.59
N ARG A 26 -0.05 -24.76 10.64
CA ARG A 26 -0.27 -24.48 9.23
C ARG A 26 -1.52 -25.20 8.75
N LYS A 27 -2.46 -24.43 8.24
CA LYS A 27 -3.71 -24.90 7.65
C LYS A 27 -3.70 -24.68 6.15
N THR A 28 -4.54 -25.41 5.47
CA THR A 28 -4.72 -25.29 4.01
C THR A 28 -6.18 -25.19 3.67
N ILE A 29 -6.48 -24.48 2.59
CA ILE A 29 -7.83 -24.42 2.00
C ILE A 29 -7.71 -24.39 0.49
N SER A 30 -8.48 -25.25 -0.19
CA SER A 30 -8.56 -25.22 -1.66
C SER A 30 -9.42 -24.04 -2.09
N MET A 31 -8.91 -23.23 -3.01
CA MET A 31 -9.60 -22.06 -3.55
C MET A 31 -10.58 -22.47 -4.64
N LYS A 32 -11.72 -21.79 -4.69
CA LYS A 32 -12.77 -22.04 -5.70
C LYS A 32 -12.66 -21.05 -6.84
N LYS A 33 -12.76 -21.53 -8.08
CA LYS A 33 -12.92 -20.66 -9.24
C LYS A 33 -14.28 -19.98 -9.16
N VAL A 34 -14.29 -18.66 -9.06
CA VAL A 34 -15.51 -17.85 -8.88
C VAL A 34 -15.89 -17.06 -10.12
N ALA A 35 -14.93 -16.78 -11.01
CA ALA A 35 -15.19 -16.07 -12.26
C ALA A 35 -14.16 -16.42 -13.32
N THR A 36 -14.52 -16.18 -14.58
CA THR A 36 -13.64 -16.30 -15.75
C THR A 36 -13.86 -15.08 -16.65
N SER A 37 -12.77 -14.45 -17.07
CA SER A 37 -12.78 -13.41 -18.10
C SER A 37 -12.26 -13.96 -19.43
N GLN A 38 -12.07 -13.10 -20.42
CA GLN A 38 -11.48 -13.50 -21.71
C GLN A 38 -10.09 -14.13 -21.56
N PHE A 39 -9.27 -13.62 -20.59
CA PHE A 39 -7.86 -13.99 -20.44
C PHE A 39 -7.51 -14.62 -19.10
N HIS A 40 -8.38 -14.51 -18.07
CA HIS A 40 -8.05 -14.90 -16.72
C HIS A 40 -9.16 -15.67 -16.02
N ASP A 41 -8.76 -16.59 -15.15
CA ASP A 41 -9.59 -17.23 -14.14
C ASP A 41 -9.33 -16.58 -12.78
N TYR A 42 -10.40 -16.40 -11.99
CA TYR A 42 -10.38 -15.79 -10.66
C TYR A 42 -10.77 -16.84 -9.63
N TYR A 43 -9.99 -16.92 -8.57
CA TYR A 43 -10.16 -17.87 -7.49
C TYR A 43 -10.32 -17.14 -6.16
N GLU A 44 -11.14 -17.68 -5.29
CA GLU A 44 -11.45 -17.14 -3.98
C GLU A 44 -11.38 -18.22 -2.90
N ALA A 45 -10.93 -17.85 -1.71
CA ALA A 45 -11.07 -18.63 -0.49
C ALA A 45 -11.55 -17.73 0.65
N GLN A 46 -12.50 -18.22 1.44
CA GLN A 46 -12.98 -17.53 2.63
C GLN A 46 -12.34 -18.16 3.86
N LEU A 47 -11.74 -17.31 4.70
CA LEU A 47 -11.13 -17.71 5.96
C LEU A 47 -11.98 -17.18 7.11
N GLN A 48 -12.44 -18.08 8.00
CA GLN A 48 -12.92 -17.66 9.31
C GLN A 48 -11.72 -17.45 10.22
N MET A 49 -11.38 -16.18 10.49
CA MET A 49 -10.20 -15.84 11.26
C MET A 49 -10.55 -15.59 12.72
N HIS A 50 -9.96 -16.41 13.58
CA HIS A 50 -9.83 -16.13 15.01
C HIS A 50 -8.38 -15.71 15.35
N LEU A 51 -7.59 -15.39 14.31
CA LEU A 51 -6.15 -15.12 14.40
C LEU A 51 -5.91 -13.62 14.37
N ILE A 52 -4.97 -13.17 15.19
CA ILE A 52 -4.61 -11.74 15.29
C ILE A 52 -3.82 -11.29 14.06
N CYS A 53 -3.00 -12.17 13.51
CA CYS A 53 -2.21 -11.91 12.31
C CYS A 53 -1.99 -13.19 11.52
N LEU A 54 -2.25 -13.11 10.24
CA LEU A 54 -2.15 -14.22 9.32
C LEU A 54 -0.90 -14.12 8.45
N ARG A 55 -0.14 -15.20 8.35
CA ARG A 55 0.83 -15.41 7.28
C ARG A 55 0.32 -16.44 6.31
N TYR A 56 0.55 -16.22 5.02
CA TYR A 56 0.03 -17.10 3.98
C TYR A 56 0.87 -17.10 2.72
N TYR A 57 0.72 -18.16 1.93
CA TYR A 57 1.24 -18.28 0.57
C TYR A 57 0.33 -19.17 -0.26
N PHE A 58 0.51 -19.14 -1.57
CA PHE A 58 -0.28 -19.93 -2.50
C PHE A 58 0.55 -21.08 -3.08
N GLU A 59 -0.08 -22.22 -3.24
CA GLU A 59 0.41 -23.35 -4.02
C GLU A 59 -0.49 -23.48 -5.27
N PHE A 60 0.13 -23.39 -6.43
CA PHE A 60 -0.52 -23.58 -7.71
C PHE A 60 -0.13 -24.94 -8.28
N THR A 61 -1.09 -25.70 -8.75
CA THR A 61 -0.87 -26.93 -9.51
C THR A 61 -1.40 -26.68 -10.93
N ASP A 62 -0.53 -26.81 -11.94
CA ASP A 62 -0.92 -26.65 -13.32
C ASP A 62 -1.67 -27.88 -13.88
N MET A 63 -2.05 -27.83 -15.15
CA MET A 63 -2.78 -28.91 -15.82
C MET A 63 -1.92 -30.17 -16.03
N GLN A 64 -0.59 -30.07 -15.95
CA GLN A 64 0.38 -31.17 -16.04
C GLN A 64 0.69 -31.79 -14.67
N GLY A 65 0.25 -31.15 -13.59
CA GLY A 65 0.52 -31.57 -12.21
C GLY A 65 1.78 -30.98 -11.60
N GLU A 66 2.44 -30.06 -12.30
CA GLU A 66 3.61 -29.33 -11.77
C GLU A 66 3.17 -28.31 -10.73
N LYS A 67 3.98 -28.15 -9.68
CA LYS A 67 3.68 -27.25 -8.57
C LYS A 67 4.58 -26.03 -8.54
N VAL A 68 3.97 -24.87 -8.29
CA VAL A 68 4.65 -23.61 -8.07
C VAL A 68 4.05 -22.93 -6.84
N TYR A 69 4.90 -22.37 -6.00
CA TYR A 69 4.52 -21.67 -4.78
C TYR A 69 4.75 -20.17 -4.95
N TYR A 70 3.80 -19.36 -4.46
CA TYR A 70 3.86 -17.92 -4.56
C TYR A 70 3.76 -17.27 -3.17
N GLY A 71 4.82 -16.60 -2.78
CA GLY A 71 4.94 -15.83 -1.55
C GLY A 71 5.21 -14.35 -1.81
N ASN A 72 5.61 -13.63 -0.77
CA ASN A 72 5.72 -12.17 -0.78
C ASN A 72 6.72 -11.60 -1.80
N TYR A 73 7.77 -12.35 -2.16
CA TYR A 73 8.84 -11.81 -3.01
C TYR A 73 8.96 -12.49 -4.37
N GLU A 74 8.59 -13.75 -4.47
CA GLU A 74 8.86 -14.51 -5.69
C GLU A 74 8.01 -15.79 -5.82
N PHE A 75 8.04 -16.34 -7.02
CA PHE A 75 7.61 -17.70 -7.27
C PHE A 75 8.75 -18.69 -6.98
N SER A 76 8.41 -19.85 -6.41
CA SER A 76 9.37 -20.92 -6.08
C SER A 76 8.82 -22.27 -6.54
N ARG A 77 9.71 -23.16 -6.96
CA ARG A 77 9.37 -24.57 -7.16
C ARG A 77 9.45 -25.41 -5.88
N GLU A 78 10.03 -24.84 -4.83
CA GLU A 78 10.11 -25.44 -3.51
C GLU A 78 9.08 -24.84 -2.58
N CYS A 79 8.48 -25.67 -1.72
CA CYS A 79 7.52 -25.24 -0.71
C CYS A 79 8.10 -24.12 0.16
N ILE A 80 7.33 -23.08 0.41
CA ILE A 80 7.75 -21.95 1.24
C ILE A 80 7.69 -22.33 2.71
N THR A 81 8.85 -22.59 3.30
CA THR A 81 9.03 -22.88 4.72
C THR A 81 9.48 -21.67 5.53
N ASN A 82 10.22 -20.74 4.89
CA ASN A 82 10.66 -19.51 5.51
C ASN A 82 9.48 -18.53 5.62
N ARG A 83 9.15 -18.16 6.86
CA ARG A 83 8.05 -17.25 7.20
C ARG A 83 8.22 -15.84 6.61
N ASP A 84 9.44 -15.36 6.44
CA ASP A 84 9.70 -14.03 5.88
C ASP A 84 9.39 -13.94 4.38
N ARG A 85 9.24 -15.09 3.72
CA ARG A 85 8.83 -15.20 2.31
C ARG A 85 7.32 -15.36 2.14
N MET A 86 6.55 -15.39 3.23
CA MET A 86 5.08 -15.45 3.19
C MET A 86 4.49 -14.05 3.14
N PHE A 87 3.28 -13.94 2.59
CA PHE A 87 2.49 -12.72 2.72
C PHE A 87 2.04 -12.56 4.16
N ASP A 88 1.99 -11.33 4.64
CA ASP A 88 1.35 -10.96 5.89
C ASP A 88 -0.02 -10.32 5.61
N CYS A 89 -1.06 -10.81 6.27
CA CYS A 89 -2.32 -10.08 6.33
C CYS A 89 -2.21 -9.04 7.46
N PRO A 90 -2.72 -7.81 7.25
CA PRO A 90 -2.68 -6.78 8.29
C PRO A 90 -3.25 -7.27 9.62
N GLN A 91 -2.65 -6.79 10.70
CA GLN A 91 -3.10 -7.05 12.06
C GLN A 91 -4.46 -6.39 12.31
N ASN A 92 -5.23 -6.96 13.23
CA ASN A 92 -6.44 -6.34 13.78
C ASN A 92 -7.56 -6.15 12.75
N LEU A 93 -8.00 -7.25 12.13
CA LEU A 93 -9.21 -7.27 11.31
C LEU A 93 -10.46 -7.43 12.17
N ARG A 94 -10.63 -6.64 13.24
CA ARG A 94 -11.93 -6.49 13.89
C ARG A 94 -12.80 -5.62 13.01
N GLU A 95 -14.09 -5.92 12.92
CA GLU A 95 -15.05 -5.07 12.19
C GLU A 95 -14.93 -3.58 12.59
N GLU A 96 -14.66 -3.32 13.88
CA GLU A 96 -14.46 -2.00 14.46
C GLU A 96 -13.18 -1.29 13.98
N GLU A 97 -12.20 -2.05 13.48
CA GLU A 97 -10.90 -1.56 13.00
C GLU A 97 -10.80 -1.58 11.46
N MET A 98 -11.85 -2.05 10.78
CA MET A 98 -11.90 -1.98 9.32
C MET A 98 -11.98 -0.52 8.89
N PHE A 99 -10.97 -0.10 8.12
CA PHE A 99 -10.96 1.24 7.57
C PHE A 99 -12.03 1.36 6.48
N GLU A 100 -13.13 2.01 6.82
CA GLU A 100 -14.13 2.42 5.84
C GLU A 100 -13.69 3.74 5.20
N VAL A 101 -13.49 3.72 3.89
CA VAL A 101 -13.23 4.95 3.14
C VAL A 101 -14.52 5.79 3.15
N PRO A 102 -14.51 7.01 3.73
CA PRO A 102 -15.69 7.86 3.73
C PRO A 102 -16.16 8.15 2.29
N GLU A 103 -17.46 8.21 2.07
CA GLU A 103 -18.02 8.47 0.73
C GLU A 103 -17.46 9.75 0.10
N TRP A 104 -17.23 10.80 0.92
CA TRP A 104 -16.67 12.05 0.42
C TRP A 104 -15.25 11.90 -0.15
N ALA A 105 -14.46 10.90 0.28
CA ALA A 105 -13.10 10.68 -0.19
C ALA A 105 -13.03 9.91 -1.52
N ALA A 106 -14.12 9.23 -1.88
CA ALA A 106 -14.20 8.52 -3.14
C ALA A 106 -14.12 9.49 -4.33
N ASN A 107 -13.28 9.16 -5.31
CA ASN A 107 -13.09 9.95 -6.54
C ASN A 107 -12.55 11.38 -6.32
N LYS A 108 -11.87 11.65 -5.19
CA LYS A 108 -11.27 12.94 -4.90
C LYS A 108 -9.84 13.04 -5.41
N VAL A 109 -9.50 14.19 -5.96
CA VAL A 109 -8.13 14.52 -6.34
C VAL A 109 -7.44 15.19 -5.16
N VAL A 110 -6.43 14.52 -4.62
CA VAL A 110 -5.64 15.01 -3.49
C VAL A 110 -4.34 15.61 -4.00
N TYR A 111 -4.03 16.84 -3.60
CA TYR A 111 -2.80 17.54 -3.95
C TYR A 111 -1.95 17.77 -2.71
N GLN A 112 -0.79 17.13 -2.67
CA GLN A 112 0.16 17.32 -1.59
C GLN A 112 0.99 18.57 -1.81
N ILE A 113 1.03 19.45 -0.81
CA ILE A 113 1.82 20.68 -0.82
C ILE A 113 2.92 20.61 0.23
N PHE A 114 4.14 20.92 -0.19
CA PHE A 114 5.26 21.18 0.68
C PHE A 114 5.35 22.72 0.88
N PRO A 115 4.87 23.30 2.00
CA PRO A 115 4.65 24.74 2.11
C PRO A 115 5.87 25.58 1.79
N SER A 116 7.04 25.21 2.31
CA SER A 116 8.27 25.97 2.06
C SER A 116 8.75 26.00 0.61
N ARG A 117 8.12 25.18 -0.27
CA ARG A 117 8.49 25.03 -1.70
C ARG A 117 7.37 25.34 -2.68
N PHE A 118 6.23 25.82 -2.19
CA PHE A 118 5.08 26.08 -3.05
C PHE A 118 5.00 27.54 -3.47
N ALA A 119 4.84 28.45 -2.52
CA ALA A 119 4.80 29.89 -2.76
C ALA A 119 5.11 30.65 -1.48
N ALA A 120 5.71 31.83 -1.60
CA ALA A 120 5.98 32.73 -0.47
C ALA A 120 5.15 33.99 -0.61
N SER A 121 4.67 34.50 0.53
CA SER A 121 3.96 35.78 0.61
C SER A 121 4.89 37.00 0.56
N GLN A 122 6.18 36.80 0.80
CA GLN A 122 7.20 37.84 0.74
C GLN A 122 8.07 37.70 -0.49
N PRO A 123 8.70 38.81 -0.98
CA PRO A 123 9.64 38.72 -2.06
C PRO A 123 10.74 37.71 -1.80
N ILE A 124 10.99 36.83 -2.76
CA ILE A 124 12.01 35.80 -2.70
C ILE A 124 13.14 36.11 -3.63
N ASP A 125 14.34 35.70 -3.27
CA ASP A 125 15.47 35.65 -4.18
C ASP A 125 15.14 34.70 -5.34
N LYS A 126 15.09 35.28 -6.56
CA LYS A 126 14.78 34.50 -7.78
C LYS A 126 15.84 33.47 -8.11
N GLU A 127 17.12 33.75 -7.79
CA GLU A 127 18.20 32.79 -8.03
C GLU A 127 18.02 31.56 -7.16
N LEU A 128 17.63 31.76 -5.88
CA LEU A 128 17.32 30.66 -4.99
C LEU A 128 16.07 29.89 -5.44
N TRP A 129 15.01 30.59 -5.87
CA TRP A 129 13.75 29.95 -6.29
C TRP A 129 13.90 29.07 -7.51
N TYR A 130 14.72 29.51 -8.49
CA TYR A 130 14.96 28.76 -9.72
C TYR A 130 16.25 27.93 -9.70
N LYS A 131 16.87 27.79 -8.53
CA LYS A 131 18.07 26.97 -8.35
C LYS A 131 17.81 25.53 -8.77
N ALA A 132 18.69 24.94 -9.53
CA ALA A 132 18.68 23.53 -9.93
C ALA A 132 20.09 22.92 -9.78
N PRO A 133 20.23 21.76 -9.16
CA PRO A 133 19.23 20.99 -8.43
C PRO A 133 18.88 21.60 -7.07
N ILE A 134 17.65 21.41 -6.62
CA ILE A 134 17.23 21.73 -5.26
C ILE A 134 17.58 20.56 -4.35
N THR A 135 18.19 20.82 -3.20
CA THR A 135 18.56 19.84 -2.19
C THR A 135 17.65 19.94 -0.95
N SER A 136 17.72 18.95 -0.06
CA SER A 136 16.99 18.96 1.21
C SER A 136 17.41 20.12 2.14
N LYS A 137 18.59 20.71 1.94
CA LYS A 137 19.11 21.84 2.72
C LYS A 137 18.59 23.19 2.24
N ASP A 138 18.05 23.25 1.03
CA ASP A 138 17.56 24.52 0.46
C ASP A 138 16.17 24.85 1.04
N ASN A 139 16.04 26.02 1.65
CA ASN A 139 14.77 26.57 2.10
C ASN A 139 14.34 27.70 1.14
N LEU A 140 13.22 27.48 0.46
CA LEU A 140 12.68 28.46 -0.50
C LEU A 140 11.74 29.47 0.16
N HIS A 141 11.58 29.42 1.49
CA HIS A 141 10.79 30.37 2.28
C HIS A 141 9.31 30.49 1.90
N GLY A 142 8.75 29.45 1.23
CA GLY A 142 7.31 29.37 1.04
C GLY A 142 6.58 29.28 2.37
N ASP A 143 5.37 29.84 2.42
CA ASP A 143 4.57 29.92 3.64
C ASP A 143 3.08 29.68 3.39
N LEU A 144 2.30 29.59 4.47
CA LEU A 144 0.85 29.35 4.40
C LEU A 144 0.13 30.51 3.68
N ARG A 145 0.59 31.76 3.83
CA ARG A 145 0.01 32.90 3.17
C ARG A 145 0.22 32.80 1.64
N GLY A 146 1.42 32.40 1.23
CA GLY A 146 1.70 32.13 -0.19
C GLY A 146 0.79 31.04 -0.78
N ILE A 147 0.47 29.99 0.00
CA ILE A 147 -0.53 28.98 -0.42
C ILE A 147 -1.91 29.63 -0.56
N MET A 148 -2.34 30.41 0.43
CA MET A 148 -3.64 31.10 0.41
C MET A 148 -3.78 32.03 -0.81
N ASP A 149 -2.74 32.77 -1.13
CA ASP A 149 -2.74 33.71 -2.27
C ASP A 149 -2.80 32.99 -3.63
N HIS A 150 -2.59 31.65 -3.65
CA HIS A 150 -2.64 30.81 -4.85
C HIS A 150 -3.77 29.76 -4.86
N LEU A 151 -4.77 29.91 -3.99
CA LEU A 151 -5.92 28.98 -3.94
C LEU A 151 -6.68 28.90 -5.27
N ASP A 152 -6.80 30.01 -5.99
CA ASP A 152 -7.44 30.04 -7.30
C ASP A 152 -6.72 29.13 -8.33
N HIS A 153 -5.40 29.05 -8.25
CA HIS A 153 -4.62 28.15 -9.09
C HIS A 153 -4.92 26.68 -8.75
N ILE A 154 -4.95 26.35 -7.47
CA ILE A 154 -5.27 24.99 -6.98
C ILE A 154 -6.69 24.60 -7.40
N GLN A 155 -7.65 25.51 -7.27
CA GLN A 155 -9.03 25.28 -7.68
C GLN A 155 -9.15 25.04 -9.20
N LYS A 156 -8.42 25.82 -10.02
CA LYS A 156 -8.41 25.67 -11.49
C LYS A 156 -7.80 24.33 -11.94
N LEU A 157 -6.95 23.72 -11.14
CA LEU A 157 -6.42 22.37 -11.37
C LEU A 157 -7.45 21.26 -11.07
N GLY A 158 -8.61 21.59 -10.52
CA GLY A 158 -9.62 20.60 -10.14
C GLY A 158 -9.27 19.78 -8.89
N ILE A 159 -8.50 20.38 -7.98
CA ILE A 159 -8.11 19.73 -6.72
C ILE A 159 -9.26 19.83 -5.73
N ASP A 160 -9.64 18.69 -5.15
CA ASP A 160 -10.69 18.59 -4.13
C ASP A 160 -10.14 18.70 -2.71
N VAL A 161 -8.94 18.17 -2.47
CA VAL A 161 -8.34 18.06 -1.14
C VAL A 161 -6.88 18.50 -1.16
N MET A 162 -6.51 19.41 -0.28
CA MET A 162 -5.12 19.78 -0.05
C MET A 162 -4.57 19.00 1.14
N TYR A 163 -3.46 18.29 0.92
CA TYR A 163 -2.68 17.66 1.97
C TYR A 163 -1.39 18.46 2.20
N LEU A 164 -1.28 19.10 3.36
CA LEU A 164 -0.08 19.87 3.71
C LEU A 164 0.91 18.97 4.45
N THR A 165 2.20 18.99 4.05
CA THR A 165 3.26 18.47 4.91
C THR A 165 3.34 19.30 6.20
N PRO A 166 4.05 18.86 7.26
CA PRO A 166 4.03 19.53 8.57
C PRO A 166 4.27 21.05 8.50
N ILE A 167 3.48 21.80 9.27
CA ILE A 167 3.48 23.28 9.29
C ILE A 167 4.01 23.90 10.58
N PHE A 168 4.32 23.07 11.58
CA PHE A 168 4.82 23.55 12.88
C PHE A 168 6.24 24.08 12.78
N LYS A 169 6.64 24.84 13.82
CA LYS A 169 8.01 25.34 13.94
C LYS A 169 8.97 24.16 14.09
N SER A 170 10.01 24.13 13.28
CA SER A 170 11.01 23.09 13.27
C SER A 170 12.31 23.65 12.68
N ASP A 171 13.44 23.08 13.05
CA ASP A 171 14.74 23.44 12.50
C ASP A 171 14.99 22.84 11.11
N SER A 172 14.25 21.78 10.77
CA SER A 172 14.31 21.19 9.44
C SER A 172 13.33 21.84 8.46
N SER A 173 13.66 21.81 7.16
CA SER A 173 12.79 22.32 6.10
C SER A 173 11.54 21.47 5.92
N HIS A 174 11.61 20.16 6.22
CA HIS A 174 10.49 19.22 6.06
C HIS A 174 9.56 19.18 7.29
N LYS A 175 10.01 19.64 8.45
CA LYS A 175 9.21 19.82 9.69
C LYS A 175 8.57 18.53 10.23
N TYR A 176 9.20 17.36 10.01
CA TYR A 176 8.78 16.06 10.56
C TYR A 176 9.45 15.71 11.90
N ASP A 177 10.37 16.54 12.38
CA ASP A 177 11.13 16.42 13.63
C ASP A 177 10.42 17.06 14.82
#